data_4698bcf51b6166f7dae5b569c14967fc
#
_entry.id   4698bcf51b6166f7dae5b569c14967fc
#
_cell.length_a   1.000
_cell.length_b   1.000
_cell.length_c   1.000
_cell.angle_alpha   90.00
_cell.angle_beta   90.00
_cell.angle_gamma   90.00
#
_symmetry.space_group_name_H-M   'P 1'
#
loop_
_entity.id
_entity.type
_entity.pdbx_description
1 polymer ?
#
loop_
_entity_poly.entity_id
_entity_poly.type
_entity_poly.pdbx_seq_one_letter_code
_entity_poly.pdbx_strand_id
1 'polypeptide(L)'
;SLVDLVSFGVAPGVVVFMWSLKGMGEAGWIATLIFCACSAIRLARFNIQSASARDEGATQHNPYFTGLPMPAAAFLAVMPMLLSFQFGDRYLRDPAVASAVIVLASALMVSRLPTPSIKYMHMPGRLRVAAFIAFCAFIALLINWPWATLIGGFALYAVGILVTLFRHVQDDDEPEESQELPSP
;
A
#
# COMPACT_ATOMS: atom_id res chain seq x y z
N SER A 1 -3.48 -17.08 -0.06
CA SER A 1 -2.48 -16.25 -0.78
C SER A 1 -2.74 -16.12 -2.28
N LEU A 2 -3.18 -17.18 -3.00
CA LEU A 2 -3.54 -17.06 -4.44
C LEU A 2 -4.74 -16.13 -4.67
N VAL A 3 -5.72 -16.15 -3.78
CA VAL A 3 -6.86 -15.22 -3.83
C VAL A 3 -6.41 -13.76 -3.74
N ASP A 4 -5.44 -13.47 -2.86
CA ASP A 4 -4.87 -12.12 -2.72
C ASP A 4 -4.16 -11.68 -4.01
N LEU A 5 -3.42 -12.59 -4.65
CA LEU A 5 -2.77 -12.31 -5.93
C LEU A 5 -3.80 -11.95 -7.02
N VAL A 6 -4.87 -12.75 -7.12
CA VAL A 6 -5.92 -12.50 -8.13
C VAL A 6 -6.64 -11.20 -7.84
N SER A 7 -7.04 -10.97 -6.58
CA SER A 7 -7.87 -9.82 -6.19
C SER A 7 -7.10 -8.48 -6.22
N PHE A 8 -5.83 -8.48 -5.82
CA PHE A 8 -5.03 -7.24 -5.66
C PHE A 8 -3.88 -7.10 -6.66
N GLY A 9 -3.55 -8.16 -7.40
CA GLY A 9 -2.53 -8.14 -8.45
C GLY A 9 -3.16 -8.19 -9.84
N VAL A 10 -3.86 -9.26 -10.16
CA VAL A 10 -4.35 -9.49 -11.53
C VAL A 10 -5.57 -8.60 -11.84
N ALA A 11 -6.60 -8.62 -10.99
CA ALA A 11 -7.85 -7.92 -11.27
C ALA A 11 -7.66 -6.40 -11.45
N PRO A 12 -6.95 -5.65 -10.57
CA PRO A 12 -6.69 -4.23 -10.77
C PRO A 12 -5.91 -3.95 -12.05
N GLY A 13 -4.89 -4.77 -12.36
CA GLY A 13 -4.12 -4.65 -13.60
C GLY A 13 -4.98 -4.78 -14.85
N VAL A 14 -5.83 -5.81 -14.90
CA VAL A 14 -6.76 -6.04 -16.02
C VAL A 14 -7.79 -4.91 -16.12
N VAL A 15 -8.35 -4.45 -15.01
CA VAL A 15 -9.32 -3.35 -14.98
C VAL A 15 -8.70 -2.07 -15.57
N VAL A 16 -7.51 -1.69 -15.13
CA VAL A 16 -6.81 -0.48 -15.65
C VAL A 16 -6.44 -0.66 -17.11
N PHE A 17 -6.01 -1.85 -17.53
CA PHE A 17 -5.76 -2.16 -18.94
C PHE A 17 -7.00 -1.93 -19.80
N MET A 18 -8.14 -2.52 -19.41
CA MET A 18 -9.40 -2.39 -20.16
C MET A 18 -9.93 -0.96 -20.17
N TRP A 19 -9.71 -0.20 -19.09
CA TRP A 19 -10.19 1.15 -18.93
C TRP A 19 -9.40 2.17 -19.78
N SER A 20 -8.06 2.08 -19.81
CA SER A 20 -7.20 3.10 -20.44
C SER A 20 -6.09 2.50 -21.29
N LEU A 21 -5.32 1.51 -20.81
CA LEU A 21 -4.08 1.06 -21.43
C LEU A 21 -4.28 0.29 -22.74
N LYS A 22 -5.49 -0.17 -23.03
CA LYS A 22 -5.82 -0.85 -24.30
C LYS A 22 -5.45 -0.01 -25.52
N GLY A 23 -5.52 1.33 -25.41
CA GLY A 23 -5.14 2.27 -26.48
C GLY A 23 -3.64 2.28 -26.79
N MET A 24 -2.77 1.82 -25.88
CA MET A 24 -1.32 1.71 -26.10
C MET A 24 -0.87 0.40 -26.75
N GLY A 25 -1.80 -0.52 -27.05
CA GLY A 25 -1.46 -1.81 -27.64
C GLY A 25 -0.51 -2.64 -26.77
N GLU A 26 0.62 -3.05 -27.33
CA GLU A 26 1.60 -3.93 -26.66
C GLU A 26 2.22 -3.31 -25.39
N ALA A 27 2.51 -2.01 -25.41
CA ALA A 27 3.11 -1.32 -24.27
C ALA A 27 2.17 -1.32 -23.05
N GLY A 28 0.87 -1.12 -23.25
CA GLY A 28 -0.12 -1.21 -22.18
C GLY A 28 -0.21 -2.61 -21.58
N TRP A 29 -0.10 -3.64 -22.42
CA TRP A 29 -0.09 -5.03 -21.98
C TRP A 29 1.16 -5.36 -21.15
N ILE A 30 2.33 -4.90 -21.61
CA ILE A 30 3.60 -5.08 -20.90
C ILE A 30 3.52 -4.43 -19.50
N ALA A 31 3.02 -3.19 -19.37
CA ALA A 31 2.86 -2.52 -18.09
C ALA A 31 1.98 -3.31 -17.14
N THR A 32 0.88 -3.88 -17.64
CA THR A 32 -0.04 -4.72 -16.87
C THR A 32 0.64 -6.01 -16.40
N LEU A 33 1.40 -6.68 -17.28
CA LEU A 33 2.14 -7.89 -16.93
C LEU A 33 3.22 -7.63 -15.87
N ILE A 34 3.93 -6.49 -15.96
CA ILE A 34 4.90 -6.07 -14.94
C ILE A 34 4.21 -5.94 -13.58
N PHE A 35 3.05 -5.30 -13.53
CA PHE A 35 2.29 -5.16 -12.29
C PHE A 35 1.89 -6.51 -11.69
N CYS A 36 1.39 -7.43 -12.50
CA CYS A 36 1.03 -8.79 -12.06
C CYS A 36 2.27 -9.56 -11.57
N ALA A 37 3.39 -9.49 -12.28
CA ALA A 37 4.64 -10.15 -11.90
C ALA A 37 5.20 -9.60 -10.59
N CYS A 38 5.23 -8.27 -10.40
CA CYS A 38 5.65 -7.62 -9.17
C CYS A 38 4.76 -8.01 -7.99
N SER A 39 3.45 -8.14 -8.21
CA SER A 39 2.50 -8.63 -7.21
C SER A 39 2.81 -10.07 -6.79
N ALA A 40 3.11 -10.94 -7.75
CA ALA A 40 3.48 -12.32 -7.48
C ALA A 40 4.80 -12.43 -6.70
N ILE A 41 5.84 -11.66 -7.09
CA ILE A 41 7.13 -11.62 -6.38
C ILE A 41 6.93 -11.13 -4.94
N ARG A 42 6.12 -10.10 -4.74
CA ARG A 42 5.81 -9.61 -3.40
C ARG A 42 5.13 -10.67 -2.54
N LEU A 43 4.14 -11.37 -3.10
CA LEU A 43 3.45 -12.45 -2.39
C LEU A 43 4.40 -13.59 -2.02
N ALA A 44 5.31 -13.98 -2.94
CA ALA A 44 6.30 -14.98 -2.68
C ALA A 44 7.22 -14.58 -1.51
N ARG A 45 7.73 -13.34 -1.49
CA ARG A 45 8.52 -12.81 -0.36
C ARG A 45 7.77 -12.86 0.96
N PHE A 46 6.50 -12.44 0.98
CA PHE A 46 5.67 -12.49 2.18
C PHE A 46 5.48 -13.92 2.70
N ASN A 47 5.25 -14.88 1.81
CA ASN A 47 5.08 -16.28 2.18
C ASN A 47 6.37 -16.87 2.79
N ILE A 48 7.54 -16.57 2.22
CA ILE A 48 8.85 -17.00 2.75
C ILE A 48 9.08 -16.41 4.14
N GLN A 49 8.89 -15.09 4.32
CA GLN A 49 9.06 -14.43 5.61
C GLN A 49 8.11 -14.98 6.68
N SER A 50 6.87 -15.30 6.30
CA SER A 50 5.88 -15.88 7.21
C SER A 50 6.20 -17.33 7.57
N ALA A 51 6.84 -18.09 6.70
CA ALA A 51 7.31 -19.46 6.98
C ALA A 51 8.50 -19.44 7.94
N SER A 52 9.54 -18.64 7.66
CA SER A 52 10.73 -18.50 8.52
C SER A 52 10.39 -18.04 9.93
N ALA A 53 9.43 -17.09 10.07
CA ALA A 53 8.98 -16.62 11.39
C ALA A 53 8.24 -17.71 12.21
N ARG A 54 7.74 -18.76 11.58
CA ARG A 54 7.13 -19.92 12.27
C ARG A 54 8.16 -20.92 12.73
N ASP A 55 9.23 -21.13 11.96
CA ASP A 55 10.25 -22.14 12.25
C ASP A 55 11.25 -21.67 13.33
N GLU A 56 11.51 -20.37 13.46
CA GLU A 56 12.51 -19.80 14.39
C GLU A 56 11.94 -19.45 15.79
N GLY A 57 10.77 -19.91 16.16
CA GLY A 57 10.24 -19.80 17.52
C GLY A 57 10.29 -18.38 18.10
N ALA A 58 9.70 -17.39 17.43
CA ALA A 58 9.31 -16.06 17.95
C ALA A 58 10.39 -15.19 18.64
N THR A 59 11.68 -15.39 18.42
CA THR A 59 12.74 -14.64 19.13
C THR A 59 13.37 -13.49 18.33
N GLN A 60 13.11 -13.36 17.04
CA GLN A 60 13.50 -12.15 16.28
C GLN A 60 12.28 -11.54 15.58
N HIS A 61 11.56 -10.72 16.32
CA HIS A 61 10.51 -9.87 15.79
C HIS A 61 11.14 -8.68 15.06
N ASN A 62 11.27 -8.81 13.74
CA ASN A 62 11.45 -7.61 12.91
C ASN A 62 10.08 -6.93 12.77
N PRO A 63 9.84 -5.78 13.42
CA PRO A 63 8.51 -5.13 13.45
C PRO A 63 8.13 -4.47 12.13
N TYR A 64 9.00 -4.49 11.12
CA TYR A 64 8.81 -3.77 9.86
C TYR A 64 8.48 -4.73 8.71
N PHE A 65 7.34 -4.52 8.10
CA PHE A 65 7.03 -5.10 6.79
C PHE A 65 7.78 -4.32 5.70
N THR A 66 8.44 -5.01 4.80
CA THR A 66 9.15 -4.39 3.67
C THR A 66 8.22 -4.25 2.46
N GLY A 67 8.09 -3.03 1.94
CA GLY A 67 7.36 -2.69 0.73
C GLY A 67 5.86 -2.39 0.93
N LEU A 68 5.24 -1.74 -0.08
CA LEU A 68 3.83 -1.33 -0.05
C LEU A 68 2.90 -2.56 0.05
N PRO A 69 1.90 -2.61 0.96
CA PRO A 69 0.92 -3.71 1.03
C PRO A 69 0.18 -3.91 -0.29
N MET A 70 -0.14 -5.18 -0.66
CA MET A 70 -0.84 -5.48 -1.93
C MET A 70 -2.16 -4.72 -2.10
N PRO A 71 -3.03 -4.60 -1.09
CA PRO A 71 -4.25 -3.81 -1.24
C PRO A 71 -3.97 -2.33 -1.54
N ALA A 72 -2.93 -1.74 -0.94
CA ALA A 72 -2.57 -0.35 -1.19
C ALA A 72 -2.01 -0.13 -2.60
N ALA A 73 -1.22 -1.07 -3.11
CA ALA A 73 -0.73 -1.02 -4.48
C ALA A 73 -1.86 -1.19 -5.51
N ALA A 74 -2.83 -2.06 -5.23
CA ALA A 74 -4.04 -2.20 -6.04
C ALA A 74 -4.85 -0.89 -6.08
N PHE A 75 -5.04 -0.26 -4.91
CA PHE A 75 -5.70 1.06 -4.83
C PHE A 75 -4.94 2.13 -5.60
N LEU A 76 -3.62 2.18 -5.48
CA LEU A 76 -2.78 3.12 -6.23
C LEU A 76 -2.93 2.90 -7.74
N ALA A 77 -2.93 1.64 -8.20
CA ALA A 77 -3.08 1.30 -9.60
C ALA A 77 -4.42 1.77 -10.18
N VAL A 78 -5.52 1.66 -9.44
CA VAL A 78 -6.87 2.09 -9.88
C VAL A 78 -7.16 3.57 -9.57
N MET A 79 -6.25 4.29 -8.89
CA MET A 79 -6.45 5.68 -8.48
C MET A 79 -6.78 6.63 -9.65
N PRO A 80 -6.11 6.57 -10.82
CA PRO A 80 -6.46 7.42 -11.97
C PRO A 80 -7.92 7.22 -12.40
N MET A 81 -8.41 5.99 -12.37
CA MET A 81 -9.79 5.66 -12.70
C MET A 81 -10.78 6.24 -11.68
N LEU A 82 -10.49 6.13 -10.37
CA LEU A 82 -11.33 6.70 -9.32
C LEU A 82 -11.38 8.24 -9.41
N LEU A 83 -10.24 8.86 -9.66
CA LEU A 83 -10.14 10.32 -9.87
C LEU A 83 -10.90 10.77 -11.12
N SER A 84 -10.87 9.99 -12.21
CA SER A 84 -11.61 10.35 -13.41
C SER A 84 -13.12 10.34 -13.20
N PHE A 85 -13.66 9.46 -12.37
CA PHE A 85 -15.07 9.46 -12.00
C PHE A 85 -15.48 10.68 -11.15
N GLN A 86 -14.55 11.26 -10.40
CA GLN A 86 -14.83 12.43 -9.56
C GLN A 86 -14.60 13.76 -10.30
N PHE A 87 -13.51 13.85 -11.08
CA PHE A 87 -13.04 15.10 -11.67
C PHE A 87 -13.18 15.17 -13.20
N GLY A 88 -13.57 14.06 -13.84
CA GLY A 88 -13.72 13.93 -15.29
C GLY A 88 -12.52 13.31 -16.00
N ASP A 89 -12.76 12.79 -17.20
CA ASP A 89 -11.86 11.90 -17.93
C ASP A 89 -10.69 12.60 -18.65
N ARG A 90 -10.69 13.94 -18.75
CA ARG A 90 -9.89 14.68 -19.75
C ARG A 90 -8.39 14.44 -19.70
N TYR A 91 -7.81 14.24 -18.51
CA TYR A 91 -6.38 14.01 -18.31
C TYR A 91 -6.09 12.67 -17.62
N LEU A 92 -7.01 12.18 -16.82
CA LEU A 92 -6.81 11.02 -15.96
C LEU A 92 -6.96 9.71 -16.72
N ARG A 93 -7.71 9.73 -17.83
CA ARG A 93 -7.85 8.58 -18.74
C ARG A 93 -6.74 8.49 -19.78
N ASP A 94 -5.77 9.43 -19.77
CA ASP A 94 -4.62 9.35 -20.65
C ASP A 94 -3.84 8.05 -20.37
N PRO A 95 -3.62 7.20 -21.39
CA PRO A 95 -2.87 5.96 -21.24
C PRO A 95 -1.46 6.15 -20.67
N ALA A 96 -0.83 7.29 -20.94
CA ALA A 96 0.50 7.61 -20.39
C ALA A 96 0.44 7.79 -18.87
N VAL A 97 -0.58 8.50 -18.36
CA VAL A 97 -0.79 8.68 -16.92
C VAL A 97 -1.08 7.34 -16.24
N ALA A 98 -2.01 6.55 -16.79
CA ALA A 98 -2.36 5.25 -16.24
C ALA A 98 -1.17 4.29 -16.23
N SER A 99 -0.34 4.28 -17.31
CA SER A 99 0.86 3.44 -17.38
C SER A 99 1.93 3.88 -16.39
N ALA A 100 2.15 5.18 -16.20
CA ALA A 100 3.09 5.71 -15.22
C ALA A 100 2.69 5.30 -13.80
N VAL A 101 1.40 5.41 -13.45
CA VAL A 101 0.91 5.05 -12.11
C VAL A 101 1.00 3.55 -11.85
N ILE A 102 0.66 2.69 -12.84
CA ILE A 102 0.74 1.24 -12.66
C ILE A 102 2.21 0.76 -12.54
N VAL A 103 3.14 1.38 -13.27
CA VAL A 103 4.57 1.10 -13.16
C VAL A 103 5.11 1.59 -11.81
N LEU A 104 4.71 2.78 -11.36
CA LEU A 104 5.05 3.29 -10.03
C LEU A 104 4.55 2.36 -8.92
N ALA A 105 3.30 1.90 -8.99
CA ALA A 105 2.75 0.94 -8.04
C ALA A 105 3.55 -0.37 -8.02
N SER A 106 3.98 -0.85 -9.19
CA SER A 106 4.83 -2.03 -9.35
C SER A 106 6.20 -1.85 -8.67
N ALA A 107 6.84 -0.70 -8.90
CA ALA A 107 8.12 -0.36 -8.29
C ALA A 107 8.01 -0.26 -6.76
N LEU A 108 6.97 0.39 -6.24
CA LEU A 108 6.73 0.51 -4.80
C LEU A 108 6.46 -0.84 -4.12
N MET A 109 5.80 -1.78 -4.81
CA MET A 109 5.60 -3.14 -4.28
C MET A 109 6.90 -3.92 -4.09
N VAL A 110 7.86 -3.75 -5.01
CA VAL A 110 9.15 -4.45 -4.97
C VAL A 110 10.16 -3.71 -4.09
N SER A 111 9.94 -2.41 -3.83
CA SER A 111 10.82 -1.59 -2.98
C SER A 111 10.89 -2.14 -1.54
N ARG A 112 11.98 -1.82 -0.85
CA ARG A 112 12.21 -2.23 0.55
C ARG A 112 11.82 -1.16 1.57
N LEU A 113 10.82 -0.34 1.25
CA LEU A 113 10.37 0.71 2.16
C LEU A 113 9.82 0.08 3.45
N PRO A 114 10.30 0.49 4.63
CA PRO A 114 9.75 0.03 5.90
C PRO A 114 8.33 0.56 6.06
N THR A 115 7.34 -0.33 6.07
CA THR A 115 5.95 0.05 6.34
C THR A 115 5.60 -0.32 7.77
N PRO A 116 5.00 0.61 8.56
CA PRO A 116 4.68 0.38 9.96
C PRO A 116 3.66 -0.74 10.11
N SER A 117 3.95 -1.69 11.00
CA SER A 117 3.02 -2.74 11.39
C SER A 117 2.06 -2.21 12.46
N ILE A 118 0.79 -2.08 12.13
CA ILE A 118 -0.28 -1.63 13.06
C ILE A 118 -0.55 -2.64 14.20
N LYS A 119 0.15 -3.76 14.22
CA LYS A 119 -0.15 -4.94 15.06
C LYS A 119 0.06 -4.73 16.58
N TYR A 120 0.68 -3.63 17.02
CA TYR A 120 1.08 -3.42 18.42
C TYR A 120 0.35 -2.29 19.15
N MET A 121 -0.71 -1.71 18.61
CA MET A 121 -1.50 -0.75 19.36
C MET A 121 -2.42 -1.49 20.34
N HIS A 122 -2.00 -1.57 21.61
CA HIS A 122 -2.90 -1.88 22.72
C HIS A 122 -3.95 -0.78 22.81
N MET A 123 -5.13 -1.02 22.23
CA MET A 123 -6.21 -0.04 22.20
C MET A 123 -6.95 -0.03 23.53
N PRO A 124 -6.88 1.06 24.32
CA PRO A 124 -7.72 1.24 25.51
C PRO A 124 -9.20 1.21 25.11
N GLY A 125 -10.06 0.77 26.04
CA GLY A 125 -11.49 0.54 25.73
C GLY A 125 -12.23 1.73 25.08
N ARG A 126 -11.85 2.96 25.43
CA ARG A 126 -12.38 4.18 24.81
C ARG A 126 -12.04 4.31 23.32
N LEU A 127 -10.85 3.85 22.93
CA LEU A 127 -10.40 3.90 21.53
C LEU A 127 -11.13 2.85 20.66
N ARG A 128 -11.58 1.74 21.24
CA ARG A 128 -12.41 0.74 20.53
C ARG A 128 -13.77 1.30 20.13
N VAL A 129 -14.42 2.05 21.02
CA VAL A 129 -15.70 2.72 20.71
C VAL A 129 -15.51 3.79 19.65
N ALA A 130 -14.46 4.62 19.76
CA ALA A 130 -14.12 5.61 18.75
C ALA A 130 -13.82 4.98 17.37
N ALA A 131 -13.10 3.87 17.35
CA ALA A 131 -12.82 3.12 16.11
C ALA A 131 -14.11 2.56 15.48
N PHE A 132 -15.05 2.06 16.29
CA PHE A 132 -16.35 1.60 15.81
C PHE A 132 -17.19 2.74 15.22
N ILE A 133 -17.25 3.89 15.90
CA ILE A 133 -17.93 5.09 15.37
C ILE A 133 -17.29 5.56 14.07
N ALA A 134 -15.95 5.61 14.00
CA ALA A 134 -15.22 5.98 12.79
C ALA A 134 -15.50 5.00 11.64
N PHE A 135 -15.59 3.71 11.92
CA PHE A 135 -15.95 2.69 10.94
C PHE A 135 -17.39 2.88 10.43
N CYS A 136 -18.36 3.13 11.31
CA CYS A 136 -19.74 3.41 10.90
C CYS A 136 -19.83 4.69 10.06
N ALA A 137 -19.11 5.75 10.47
CA ALA A 137 -19.04 7.01 9.71
C ALA A 137 -18.39 6.79 8.33
N PHE A 138 -17.35 5.97 8.24
CA PHE A 138 -16.71 5.60 6.96
C PHE A 138 -17.69 4.88 6.03
N ILE A 139 -18.48 3.92 6.55
CA ILE A 139 -19.52 3.24 5.76
C ILE A 139 -20.60 4.22 5.30
N ALA A 140 -21.04 5.13 6.16
CA ALA A 140 -22.03 6.16 5.80
C ALA A 140 -21.51 7.10 4.70
N LEU A 141 -20.24 7.52 4.78
CA LEU A 141 -19.59 8.32 3.75
C LEU A 141 -19.44 7.54 2.44
N LEU A 142 -19.10 6.25 2.51
CA LEU A 142 -18.95 5.39 1.35
C LEU A 142 -20.27 5.23 0.57
N ILE A 143 -21.41 5.18 1.26
CA ILE A 143 -22.74 5.11 0.64
C ILE A 143 -23.13 6.43 -0.02
N ASN A 144 -22.84 7.57 0.62
CA ASN A 144 -23.22 8.89 0.12
C ASN A 144 -22.30 9.43 -0.98
N TRP A 145 -20.97 9.28 -0.80
CA TRP A 145 -19.94 9.78 -1.72
C TRP A 145 -18.83 8.73 -1.93
N PRO A 146 -19.11 7.63 -2.67
CA PRO A 146 -18.19 6.50 -2.78
C PRO A 146 -16.81 6.89 -3.31
N TRP A 147 -16.75 7.69 -4.37
CA TRP A 147 -15.50 8.07 -5.02
C TRP A 147 -14.65 8.99 -4.14
N ALA A 148 -15.25 10.00 -3.55
CA ALA A 148 -14.56 10.93 -2.66
C ALA A 148 -14.03 10.23 -1.39
N THR A 149 -14.80 9.30 -0.82
CA THR A 149 -14.41 8.54 0.37
C THR A 149 -13.24 7.61 0.09
N LEU A 150 -13.24 6.92 -1.04
CA LEU A 150 -12.13 6.04 -1.43
C LEU A 150 -10.85 6.84 -1.69
N ILE A 151 -10.94 7.96 -2.40
CA ILE A 151 -9.80 8.85 -2.67
C ILE A 151 -9.27 9.44 -1.36
N GLY A 152 -10.16 9.96 -0.49
CA GLY A 152 -9.79 10.54 0.80
C GLY A 152 -9.16 9.52 1.75
N GLY A 153 -9.71 8.31 1.82
CA GLY A 153 -9.17 7.21 2.61
C GLY A 153 -7.76 6.80 2.15
N PHE A 154 -7.55 6.72 0.84
CA PHE A 154 -6.22 6.43 0.30
C PHE A 154 -5.23 7.57 0.53
N ALA A 155 -5.65 8.84 0.37
CA ALA A 155 -4.81 9.99 0.65
C ALA A 155 -4.36 10.01 2.12
N LEU A 156 -5.28 9.76 3.06
CA LEU A 156 -4.96 9.67 4.48
C LEU A 156 -3.97 8.54 4.78
N TYR A 157 -4.13 7.38 4.14
CA TYR A 157 -3.22 6.25 4.26
C TYR A 157 -1.82 6.60 3.70
N ALA A 158 -1.74 7.26 2.54
CA ALA A 158 -0.47 7.68 1.93
C ALA A 158 0.27 8.70 2.81
N VAL A 159 -0.46 9.66 3.40
CA VAL A 159 0.11 10.61 4.37
C VAL A 159 0.64 9.87 5.60
N GLY A 160 -0.09 8.88 6.12
CA GLY A 160 0.36 8.05 7.24
C GLY A 160 1.69 7.34 6.94
N ILE A 161 1.84 6.76 5.75
CA ILE A 161 3.12 6.15 5.32
C ILE A 161 4.23 7.19 5.25
N LEU A 162 3.99 8.35 4.64
CA LEU A 162 4.97 9.42 4.52
C LEU A 162 5.44 9.90 5.88
N VAL A 163 4.54 10.16 6.81
CA VAL A 163 4.88 10.58 8.19
C VAL A 163 5.74 9.53 8.89
N THR A 164 5.43 8.25 8.71
CA THR A 164 6.22 7.17 9.32
C THR A 164 7.61 7.08 8.71
N LEU A 165 7.74 7.25 7.40
CA LEU A 165 9.04 7.26 6.72
C LEU A 165 9.89 8.45 7.19
N PHE A 166 9.31 9.64 7.32
CA PHE A 166 10.03 10.82 7.83
C PHE A 166 10.50 10.64 9.27
N ARG A 167 9.68 10.04 10.14
CA ARG A 167 10.07 9.75 11.52
C ARG A 167 11.22 8.75 11.59
N HIS A 168 11.19 7.72 10.75
CA HIS A 168 12.25 6.69 10.74
C HIS A 168 13.60 7.28 10.27
N VAL A 169 13.58 8.17 9.29
CA VAL A 169 14.81 8.88 8.84
C VAL A 169 15.37 9.78 9.93
N GLN A 170 14.54 10.43 10.76
CA GLN A 170 14.99 11.27 11.87
C GLN A 170 15.55 10.45 13.03
N ASP A 171 15.01 9.27 13.33
CA ASP A 171 15.51 8.39 14.39
C ASP A 171 16.87 7.76 14.04
N ASP A 172 17.17 7.59 12.74
CA ASP A 172 18.48 7.09 12.27
C ASP A 172 19.57 8.20 12.27
N ASP A 173 19.21 9.49 12.35
CA ASP A 173 20.13 10.63 12.37
C ASP A 173 20.52 11.07 13.78
N GLU A 174 19.96 10.50 14.87
CA GLU A 174 20.49 10.72 16.22
C GLU A 174 21.68 9.79 16.48
N PRO A 175 22.93 10.32 16.59
CA PRO A 175 24.10 9.51 16.93
C PRO A 175 23.93 8.92 18.33
N GLU A 176 24.40 7.68 18.53
CA GLU A 176 24.54 6.96 19.81
C GLU A 176 25.50 7.70 20.78
N GLU A 177 25.18 8.91 21.18
CA GLU A 177 25.99 9.73 22.08
C GLU A 177 25.40 9.76 23.50
N SER A 178 25.11 8.62 24.10
CA SER A 178 24.83 8.53 25.55
C SER A 178 24.95 7.12 26.13
N GLN A 179 25.98 6.36 25.73
CA GLN A 179 26.40 5.20 26.53
C GLN A 179 27.87 5.35 26.96
N GLU A 180 28.26 6.51 27.53
CA GLU A 180 29.38 6.51 28.41
C GLU A 180 28.95 5.93 29.76
N LEU A 181 29.41 4.70 29.98
CA LEU A 181 29.42 4.02 31.29
C LEU A 181 30.11 4.90 32.33
N PRO A 182 29.57 5.00 33.54
CA PRO A 182 30.36 5.53 34.64
C PRO A 182 31.44 4.49 34.97
N SER A 183 32.69 4.90 34.77
CA SER A 183 33.86 4.17 35.25
C SER A 183 33.89 4.13 36.78
N PRO A 184 34.53 3.09 37.40
CA PRO A 184 34.46 2.70 38.80
C PRO A 184 35.04 3.68 39.77
#